data_6b0eccce0582a3ee89d32c65ae82058d
#
_entry.id   6b0eccce0582a3ee89d32c65ae82058d
#
_cell.length_a   1.000
_cell.length_b   1.000
_cell.length_c   1.000
_cell.angle_alpha   90.00
_cell.angle_beta   90.00
_cell.angle_gamma   90.00
#
_symmetry.space_group_name_H-M   'P 1'
#
loop_
_entity.id
_entity.type
_entity.pdbx_description
1 polymer ?
#
loop_
_entity_poly.entity_id
_entity_poly.type
_entity_poly.pdbx_seq_one_letter_code
_entity_poly.pdbx_strand_id
1 'polypeptide(L)'
;MGNINKPSQLSTFLEGSRALQTYLKLKLLMLMGLVKREGTGTELPMTGDKVFVHYVGTLFDGSHFDSSRDRGEKFSFELGKGQVIKAWDIGVATMKVGELCQLICKPEYAYGSAGSPPKIPPNATLIFEVELFDFRGEDITEGEDGGIIRRIITKGQGYSKPNEGASIDVTVEGSCDGRVFDERELKFEIGDGEGLRFPVGVEKAIMAMEQGEEALFHIKPKYGFGNAGNAKYNIPGGATLQYKIKLAAFEKAKESWEMNTVEKLEQSSIVKEKGTQYFKEGKYKQASVQYKRIVSWLENETGLSEEDEKIAKALRLAANLNLAMCYLKLLEPSQALENCGKALELDASNEKALFRRGEALFGMKEFDKARDDFQQVVQLYPANKAAKSQVGLCQKHIKAQHEKDKRIYANMFQKFAERDSKVKHCKELEMGKSESKENINDDMEVENGEKEVASDAKA
;
A
#
# COMPACT_ATOMS: atom_id res chain seq x y z
N MET A 1 -20.65 -3.96 -50.76
CA MET A 1 -20.31 -5.39 -50.67
C MET A 1 -18.86 -5.47 -50.18
N GLY A 2 -18.62 -5.52 -48.89
CA GLY A 2 -17.30 -5.60 -48.27
C GLY A 2 -17.14 -6.97 -47.64
N ASN A 3 -16.11 -7.67 -48.07
CA ASN A 3 -15.75 -9.03 -47.68
C ASN A 3 -15.49 -9.15 -46.17
N ILE A 4 -16.34 -9.87 -45.47
CA ILE A 4 -16.10 -10.40 -44.14
C ILE A 4 -15.56 -11.82 -44.31
N ASN A 5 -14.23 -11.94 -44.28
CA ASN A 5 -13.57 -13.25 -44.22
C ASN A 5 -12.35 -13.16 -43.31
N LYS A 6 -12.57 -13.38 -42.00
CA LYS A 6 -11.55 -13.86 -41.08
C LYS A 6 -12.18 -14.89 -40.14
N PRO A 7 -11.74 -16.17 -40.21
CA PRO A 7 -12.30 -17.26 -39.39
C PRO A 7 -12.09 -17.12 -37.88
N SER A 8 -11.14 -16.28 -37.44
CA SER A 8 -10.82 -16.06 -36.01
C SER A 8 -11.85 -15.24 -35.23
N GLN A 9 -12.61 -14.37 -35.90
CA GLN A 9 -13.65 -13.58 -35.22
C GLN A 9 -14.96 -14.32 -35.01
N LEU A 10 -15.24 -15.32 -35.87
CA LEU A 10 -16.43 -16.16 -35.71
C LEU A 10 -16.28 -17.22 -34.61
N SER A 11 -15.06 -17.73 -34.36
CA SER A 11 -14.84 -18.67 -33.26
C SER A 11 -15.00 -18.01 -31.87
N THR A 12 -14.48 -16.82 -31.67
CA THR A 12 -14.60 -16.09 -30.42
C THR A 12 -16.05 -15.63 -30.14
N PHE A 13 -16.78 -15.26 -31.19
CA PHE A 13 -18.20 -14.91 -31.09
C PHE A 13 -19.08 -16.17 -30.84
N LEU A 14 -18.73 -17.32 -31.38
CA LEU A 14 -19.41 -18.58 -31.16
C LEU A 14 -19.09 -19.19 -29.79
N GLU A 15 -17.89 -19.00 -29.26
CA GLU A 15 -17.53 -19.40 -27.89
C GLU A 15 -18.25 -18.53 -26.84
N GLY A 16 -18.29 -17.23 -27.02
CA GLY A 16 -19.10 -16.33 -26.20
C GLY A 16 -20.59 -16.64 -26.28
N SER A 17 -21.11 -16.98 -27.48
CA SER A 17 -22.49 -17.37 -27.66
C SER A 17 -22.81 -18.75 -27.07
N ARG A 18 -21.86 -19.71 -27.10
CA ARG A 18 -22.02 -21.02 -26.42
C ARG A 18 -21.95 -20.90 -24.92
N ALA A 19 -21.05 -20.10 -24.35
CA ALA A 19 -20.97 -19.81 -22.94
C ALA A 19 -22.26 -19.13 -22.48
N LEU A 20 -22.75 -18.16 -23.24
CA LEU A 20 -24.01 -17.46 -22.95
C LEU A 20 -25.22 -18.40 -23.09
N GLN A 21 -25.24 -19.29 -24.07
CA GLN A 21 -26.31 -20.28 -24.22
C GLN A 21 -26.26 -21.37 -23.14
N THR A 22 -25.06 -21.81 -22.75
CA THR A 22 -24.88 -22.76 -21.64
C THR A 22 -25.27 -22.10 -20.35
N TYR A 23 -24.92 -20.84 -20.12
CA TYR A 23 -25.28 -20.01 -18.98
C TYR A 23 -26.81 -19.75 -18.91
N LEU A 24 -27.44 -19.40 -20.05
CA LEU A 24 -28.90 -19.28 -20.16
C LEU A 24 -29.63 -20.60 -19.94
N LYS A 25 -29.08 -21.74 -20.44
CA LYS A 25 -29.61 -23.07 -20.17
C LYS A 25 -29.48 -23.48 -18.70
N LEU A 26 -28.37 -23.18 -18.06
CA LEU A 26 -28.17 -23.40 -16.62
C LEU A 26 -29.12 -22.52 -15.81
N LYS A 27 -29.31 -21.26 -16.18
CA LYS A 27 -30.28 -20.34 -15.56
C LYS A 27 -31.72 -20.86 -15.72
N LEU A 28 -32.06 -21.48 -16.86
CA LEU A 28 -33.41 -21.99 -17.14
C LEU A 28 -33.72 -23.36 -16.49
N LEU A 29 -32.71 -24.23 -16.32
CA LEU A 29 -32.88 -25.59 -15.79
C LEU A 29 -32.64 -25.74 -14.28
N MET A 30 -31.88 -24.83 -13.65
CA MET A 30 -31.36 -25.02 -12.30
C MET A 30 -31.75 -23.92 -11.31
N LEU A 31 -32.00 -22.72 -11.79
CA LEU A 31 -32.47 -21.57 -11.02
C LEU A 31 -33.61 -20.90 -11.77
N MET A 32 -34.83 -21.09 -11.36
CA MET A 32 -35.90 -20.19 -11.74
C MET A 32 -35.73 -18.91 -10.92
N GLY A 33 -34.91 -17.96 -11.42
CA GLY A 33 -34.78 -16.64 -10.84
C GLY A 33 -35.91 -15.75 -11.40
N LEU A 34 -36.77 -15.26 -10.54
CA LEU A 34 -37.75 -14.22 -10.87
C LEU A 34 -37.21 -12.89 -10.37
N VAL A 35 -36.83 -12.01 -11.29
CA VAL A 35 -36.45 -10.62 -10.92
C VAL A 35 -37.72 -9.89 -10.49
N LYS A 36 -37.80 -9.51 -9.22
CA LYS A 36 -38.91 -8.74 -8.66
C LYS A 36 -38.69 -7.23 -8.80
N ARG A 37 -37.43 -6.80 -8.78
CA ARG A 37 -37.01 -5.44 -8.99
C ARG A 37 -35.66 -5.42 -9.71
N GLU A 38 -35.58 -4.70 -10.81
CA GLU A 38 -34.34 -4.50 -11.55
C GLU A 38 -33.31 -3.71 -10.74
N GLY A 39 -32.04 -4.11 -10.86
CA GLY A 39 -30.93 -3.39 -10.28
C GLY A 39 -30.45 -2.24 -11.18
N THR A 40 -29.53 -1.46 -10.64
CA THR A 40 -28.89 -0.32 -11.32
C THR A 40 -27.44 -0.65 -11.67
N GLY A 41 -26.90 -0.01 -12.71
CA GLY A 41 -25.52 -0.21 -13.13
C GLY A 41 -25.34 -1.31 -14.19
N THR A 42 -24.12 -1.41 -14.71
CA THR A 42 -23.73 -2.34 -15.80
C THR A 42 -22.82 -3.45 -15.30
N GLU A 43 -22.19 -3.28 -14.14
CA GLU A 43 -21.25 -4.24 -13.58
C GLU A 43 -21.98 -5.32 -12.78
N LEU A 44 -21.44 -6.54 -12.86
CA LEU A 44 -21.90 -7.70 -12.11
C LEU A 44 -20.78 -8.18 -11.17
N PRO A 45 -21.12 -8.81 -10.03
CA PRO A 45 -20.14 -9.43 -9.15
C PRO A 45 -19.32 -10.50 -9.88
N MET A 46 -18.02 -10.56 -9.60
CA MET A 46 -17.10 -11.58 -10.12
C MET A 46 -16.68 -12.56 -9.03
N THR A 47 -16.15 -13.70 -9.42
CA THR A 47 -15.61 -14.68 -8.47
C THR A 47 -14.53 -14.02 -7.58
N GLY A 48 -14.65 -14.20 -6.27
CA GLY A 48 -13.76 -13.58 -5.29
C GLY A 48 -14.23 -12.23 -4.77
N ASP A 49 -15.22 -11.59 -5.41
CA ASP A 49 -15.80 -10.37 -4.87
C ASP A 49 -16.53 -10.66 -3.55
N LYS A 50 -16.38 -9.81 -2.55
CA LYS A 50 -17.19 -9.80 -1.35
C LYS A 50 -18.52 -9.11 -1.65
N VAL A 51 -19.60 -9.86 -1.60
CA VAL A 51 -20.95 -9.37 -1.88
C VAL A 51 -21.70 -9.11 -0.57
N PHE A 52 -22.60 -8.12 -0.60
CA PHE A 52 -23.44 -7.71 0.54
C PHE A 52 -24.90 -7.80 0.15
N VAL A 53 -25.63 -8.69 0.81
CA VAL A 53 -27.03 -8.98 0.48
C VAL A 53 -27.94 -8.89 1.70
N HIS A 54 -29.22 -8.63 1.46
CA HIS A 54 -30.28 -9.06 2.35
C HIS A 54 -31.03 -10.23 1.71
N TYR A 55 -31.49 -11.14 2.55
CA TYR A 55 -32.26 -12.28 2.09
C TYR A 55 -33.35 -12.68 3.07
N VAL A 56 -34.33 -13.37 2.51
CA VAL A 56 -35.38 -14.09 3.23
C VAL A 56 -35.48 -15.50 2.65
N GLY A 57 -35.31 -16.52 3.47
CA GLY A 57 -35.34 -17.94 3.09
C GLY A 57 -36.59 -18.63 3.56
N THR A 58 -37.32 -19.28 2.63
CA THR A 58 -38.52 -20.07 2.92
C THR A 58 -38.41 -21.45 2.30
N LEU A 59 -39.08 -22.43 2.90
CA LEU A 59 -39.32 -23.72 2.29
C LEU A 59 -40.38 -23.57 1.17
N PHE A 60 -40.56 -24.61 0.37
CA PHE A 60 -41.53 -24.60 -0.73
C PHE A 60 -42.97 -24.44 -0.29
N ASP A 61 -43.29 -24.87 0.95
CA ASP A 61 -44.60 -24.70 1.59
C ASP A 61 -44.85 -23.29 2.16
N GLY A 62 -43.84 -22.38 2.01
CA GLY A 62 -43.91 -21.00 2.50
C GLY A 62 -43.42 -20.84 3.94
N SER A 63 -43.05 -21.89 4.65
CA SER A 63 -42.53 -21.80 6.02
C SER A 63 -41.15 -21.10 6.01
N HIS A 64 -41.02 -20.15 6.93
CA HIS A 64 -39.84 -19.29 7.05
C HIS A 64 -38.76 -20.00 7.87
N PHE A 65 -37.51 -20.05 7.40
CA PHE A 65 -36.43 -20.71 8.15
C PHE A 65 -35.27 -19.78 8.52
N ASP A 66 -35.01 -18.75 7.73
CA ASP A 66 -33.93 -17.79 8.00
C ASP A 66 -34.10 -16.45 7.25
N SER A 67 -33.65 -15.35 7.87
CA SER A 67 -33.69 -14.00 7.27
C SER A 67 -32.62 -13.10 7.86
N SER A 68 -31.86 -12.44 7.00
CA SER A 68 -30.94 -11.38 7.40
C SER A 68 -31.67 -10.07 7.71
N ARG A 69 -32.87 -9.87 7.17
CA ARG A 69 -33.71 -8.70 7.46
C ARG A 69 -34.19 -8.72 8.91
N ASP A 70 -34.57 -9.91 9.44
CA ASP A 70 -35.01 -10.07 10.82
C ASP A 70 -33.85 -9.82 11.81
N ARG A 71 -32.61 -10.11 11.41
CA ARG A 71 -31.39 -9.78 12.18
C ARG A 71 -31.00 -8.31 12.11
N GLY A 72 -31.52 -7.56 11.15
CA GLY A 72 -31.14 -6.14 10.91
C GLY A 72 -29.76 -5.92 10.33
N GLU A 73 -29.05 -6.97 9.93
CA GLU A 73 -27.69 -6.90 9.41
C GLU A 73 -27.58 -7.53 8.03
N LYS A 74 -26.83 -6.86 7.12
CA LYS A 74 -26.52 -7.42 5.82
C LYS A 74 -25.63 -8.65 5.96
N PHE A 75 -25.99 -9.71 5.25
CA PHE A 75 -25.13 -10.88 5.12
C PHE A 75 -24.08 -10.62 4.04
N SER A 76 -22.83 -10.99 4.31
CA SER A 76 -21.75 -10.87 3.35
C SER A 76 -20.99 -12.18 3.20
N PHE A 77 -20.56 -12.47 1.97
CA PHE A 77 -19.75 -13.64 1.64
C PHE A 77 -18.90 -13.39 0.40
N GLU A 78 -17.87 -14.21 0.19
CA GLU A 78 -17.02 -14.16 -1.01
C GLU A 78 -17.64 -15.07 -2.08
N LEU A 79 -17.93 -14.47 -3.23
CA LEU A 79 -18.60 -15.15 -4.33
C LEU A 79 -17.70 -16.22 -4.97
N GLY A 80 -18.28 -17.42 -5.22
CA GLY A 80 -17.57 -18.53 -5.87
C GLY A 80 -16.53 -19.25 -5.02
N LYS A 81 -16.48 -18.98 -3.70
CA LYS A 81 -15.58 -19.65 -2.75
C LYS A 81 -16.23 -20.81 -2.00
N GLY A 82 -17.49 -21.12 -2.29
CA GLY A 82 -18.24 -22.18 -1.61
C GLY A 82 -18.58 -21.88 -0.13
N GLN A 83 -18.60 -20.61 0.25
CA GLN A 83 -19.02 -20.18 1.59
C GLN A 83 -20.55 -20.25 1.77
N VAL A 84 -21.27 -20.34 0.65
CA VAL A 84 -22.72 -20.42 0.57
C VAL A 84 -23.15 -21.60 -0.31
N ILE A 85 -24.46 -21.88 -0.38
CA ILE A 85 -24.98 -22.91 -1.27
C ILE A 85 -24.70 -22.56 -2.76
N LYS A 86 -24.48 -23.56 -3.58
CA LYS A 86 -24.13 -23.40 -5.01
C LYS A 86 -25.10 -22.49 -5.77
N ALA A 87 -26.40 -22.57 -5.43
CA ALA A 87 -27.40 -21.71 -6.03
C ALA A 87 -27.13 -20.21 -5.83
N TRP A 88 -26.58 -19.84 -4.69
CA TRP A 88 -26.22 -18.43 -4.41
C TRP A 88 -24.98 -17.99 -5.15
N ASP A 89 -23.91 -18.81 -5.18
CA ASP A 89 -22.70 -18.51 -5.95
C ASP A 89 -23.02 -18.29 -7.44
N ILE A 90 -23.99 -19.03 -7.99
CA ILE A 90 -24.43 -18.88 -9.38
C ILE A 90 -25.40 -17.70 -9.54
N GLY A 91 -26.40 -17.59 -8.66
CA GLY A 91 -27.50 -16.63 -8.79
C GLY A 91 -27.01 -15.19 -8.55
N VAL A 92 -26.27 -14.96 -7.46
CA VAL A 92 -25.81 -13.62 -7.12
C VAL A 92 -24.79 -13.07 -8.12
N ALA A 93 -23.97 -13.93 -8.76
CA ALA A 93 -23.08 -13.54 -9.84
C ALA A 93 -23.80 -12.88 -11.05
N THR A 94 -25.10 -13.06 -11.15
CA THR A 94 -25.92 -12.51 -12.27
C THR A 94 -26.72 -11.28 -11.88
N MET A 95 -26.66 -10.88 -10.62
CA MET A 95 -27.46 -9.76 -10.09
C MET A 95 -26.70 -8.44 -10.22
N LYS A 96 -27.47 -7.39 -10.47
CA LYS A 96 -26.96 -6.01 -10.40
C LYS A 96 -27.19 -5.41 -9.01
N VAL A 97 -26.41 -4.40 -8.66
CA VAL A 97 -26.64 -3.65 -7.41
C VAL A 97 -28.06 -3.10 -7.37
N GLY A 98 -28.76 -3.30 -6.25
CA GLY A 98 -30.15 -2.93 -6.05
C GLY A 98 -31.17 -3.92 -6.61
N GLU A 99 -30.73 -5.00 -7.29
CA GLU A 99 -31.63 -6.03 -7.79
C GLU A 99 -32.23 -6.84 -6.65
N LEU A 100 -33.54 -7.10 -6.72
CA LEU A 100 -34.26 -8.03 -5.85
C LEU A 100 -34.71 -9.20 -6.70
N CYS A 101 -34.18 -10.37 -6.40
CA CYS A 101 -34.44 -11.61 -7.14
C CYS A 101 -34.96 -12.70 -6.22
N GLN A 102 -35.92 -13.49 -6.70
CA GLN A 102 -36.35 -14.71 -6.04
C GLN A 102 -35.63 -15.90 -6.68
N LEU A 103 -34.84 -16.62 -5.89
CA LEU A 103 -34.08 -17.79 -6.31
C LEU A 103 -34.78 -19.07 -5.83
N ILE A 104 -35.19 -19.92 -6.73
CA ILE A 104 -35.74 -21.27 -6.38
C ILE A 104 -34.57 -22.25 -6.48
N CYS A 105 -34.11 -22.76 -5.36
CA CYS A 105 -32.92 -23.59 -5.21
C CYS A 105 -33.34 -25.08 -5.04
N LYS A 106 -33.07 -25.89 -6.06
CA LYS A 106 -33.25 -27.35 -5.96
C LYS A 106 -32.25 -27.95 -4.95
N PRO A 107 -32.58 -29.10 -4.33
CA PRO A 107 -31.73 -29.73 -3.31
C PRO A 107 -30.25 -29.89 -3.74
N GLU A 108 -30.00 -30.26 -4.97
CA GLU A 108 -28.62 -30.50 -5.51
C GLU A 108 -27.74 -29.24 -5.51
N TYR A 109 -28.37 -28.06 -5.47
CA TYR A 109 -27.73 -26.75 -5.43
C TYR A 109 -27.87 -26.06 -4.07
N ALA A 110 -28.53 -26.75 -3.10
CA ALA A 110 -28.76 -26.29 -1.73
C ALA A 110 -28.08 -27.24 -0.74
N TYR A 111 -28.90 -27.92 0.09
CA TYR A 111 -28.40 -28.78 1.16
C TYR A 111 -28.55 -30.29 0.87
N GLY A 112 -28.93 -30.64 -0.35
CA GLY A 112 -28.97 -32.04 -0.83
C GLY A 112 -29.90 -32.98 -0.06
N SER A 113 -29.53 -34.26 -0.05
CA SER A 113 -30.25 -35.33 0.64
C SER A 113 -30.11 -35.27 2.16
N ALA A 114 -29.14 -34.54 2.70
CA ALA A 114 -28.94 -34.39 4.14
C ALA A 114 -29.85 -33.31 4.75
N GLY A 115 -30.19 -32.29 3.98
CA GLY A 115 -30.84 -31.09 4.52
C GLY A 115 -29.95 -30.31 5.51
N SER A 116 -30.56 -29.50 6.36
CA SER A 116 -29.93 -28.81 7.51
C SER A 116 -30.87 -28.79 8.70
N PRO A 117 -31.01 -29.94 9.42
CA PRO A 117 -31.91 -30.05 10.56
C PRO A 117 -31.56 -29.07 11.69
N PRO A 118 -32.53 -28.58 12.49
CA PRO A 118 -33.97 -28.93 12.42
C PRO A 118 -34.78 -28.10 11.41
N LYS A 119 -34.17 -27.06 10.78
CA LYS A 119 -34.90 -26.06 9.99
C LYS A 119 -35.18 -26.49 8.55
N ILE A 120 -34.26 -27.24 7.95
CA ILE A 120 -34.34 -27.62 6.54
C ILE A 120 -34.36 -29.14 6.41
N PRO A 121 -35.48 -29.71 5.94
CA PRO A 121 -35.62 -31.17 5.76
C PRO A 121 -34.68 -31.70 4.67
N PRO A 122 -34.41 -33.03 4.64
CA PRO A 122 -33.77 -33.70 3.52
C PRO A 122 -34.52 -33.47 2.21
N ASN A 123 -33.74 -33.27 1.11
CA ASN A 123 -34.28 -33.06 -0.24
C ASN A 123 -35.23 -31.85 -0.36
N ALA A 124 -35.06 -30.82 0.48
CA ALA A 124 -35.90 -29.62 0.44
C ALA A 124 -35.55 -28.72 -0.72
N THR A 125 -36.54 -28.27 -1.47
CA THR A 125 -36.42 -27.14 -2.38
C THR A 125 -36.60 -25.85 -1.57
N LEU A 126 -35.66 -24.90 -1.72
CA LEU A 126 -35.67 -23.67 -0.99
C LEU A 126 -36.04 -22.50 -1.90
N ILE A 127 -36.68 -21.50 -1.36
CA ILE A 127 -36.98 -20.25 -2.02
C ILE A 127 -36.28 -19.13 -1.26
N PHE A 128 -35.38 -18.42 -1.90
CA PHE A 128 -34.72 -17.26 -1.35
C PHE A 128 -35.14 -16.00 -2.11
N GLU A 129 -35.60 -15.01 -1.37
CA GLU A 129 -35.67 -13.64 -1.87
C GLU A 129 -34.37 -12.93 -1.51
N VAL A 130 -33.55 -12.57 -2.51
CA VAL A 130 -32.21 -11.98 -2.33
C VAL A 130 -32.17 -10.59 -2.94
N GLU A 131 -31.66 -9.62 -2.20
CA GLU A 131 -31.40 -8.26 -2.65
C GLU A 131 -29.91 -8.00 -2.56
N LEU A 132 -29.28 -7.65 -3.72
CA LEU A 132 -27.86 -7.30 -3.78
C LEU A 132 -27.69 -5.79 -3.52
N PHE A 133 -26.98 -5.45 -2.43
CA PHE A 133 -26.74 -4.06 -2.06
C PHE A 133 -25.42 -3.51 -2.61
N ASP A 134 -24.36 -4.32 -2.55
CA ASP A 134 -23.01 -3.88 -2.94
C ASP A 134 -22.13 -5.10 -3.20
N PHE A 135 -21.05 -4.92 -3.92
CA PHE A 135 -19.98 -5.88 -4.05
C PHE A 135 -18.64 -5.19 -4.20
N ARG A 136 -17.59 -5.83 -3.70
CA ARG A 136 -16.23 -5.28 -3.71
C ARG A 136 -15.25 -6.39 -4.05
N GLY A 137 -14.29 -6.08 -4.93
CA GLY A 137 -13.15 -6.95 -5.18
C GLY A 137 -12.26 -7.09 -3.95
N GLU A 138 -11.32 -8.01 -4.02
CA GLU A 138 -10.32 -8.25 -2.99
C GLU A 138 -9.32 -7.09 -2.91
N ASP A 139 -9.13 -6.52 -1.73
CA ASP A 139 -8.05 -5.58 -1.47
C ASP A 139 -6.75 -6.34 -1.26
N ILE A 140 -5.76 -6.14 -2.14
CA ILE A 140 -4.46 -6.80 -2.08
C ILE A 140 -3.37 -5.95 -1.44
N THR A 141 -3.73 -4.78 -0.89
CA THR A 141 -2.77 -3.92 -0.18
C THR A 141 -2.48 -4.45 1.22
N GLU A 142 -1.23 -4.39 1.67
CA GLU A 142 -0.81 -4.87 2.99
C GLU A 142 -1.56 -4.23 4.17
N GLY A 143 -2.01 -2.98 4.00
CA GLY A 143 -2.75 -2.22 5.01
C GLY A 143 -4.25 -2.15 4.77
N GLU A 144 -4.80 -2.94 3.84
CA GLU A 144 -6.23 -2.93 3.47
C GLU A 144 -6.78 -1.50 3.25
N ASP A 145 -5.95 -0.62 2.61
CA ASP A 145 -6.29 0.79 2.38
C ASP A 145 -7.19 1.00 1.14
N GLY A 146 -7.58 -0.08 0.49
CA GLY A 146 -8.38 -0.09 -0.73
C GLY A 146 -7.64 0.51 -1.93
N GLY A 147 -6.32 0.51 -1.89
CA GLY A 147 -5.47 1.13 -2.90
C GLY A 147 -5.31 0.32 -4.18
N ILE A 148 -5.39 -1.01 -4.07
CA ILE A 148 -5.36 -1.93 -5.21
C ILE A 148 -6.45 -2.99 -4.99
N ILE A 149 -7.49 -2.92 -5.78
CA ILE A 149 -8.61 -3.86 -5.71
C ILE A 149 -8.53 -4.83 -6.87
N ARG A 150 -8.45 -6.13 -6.57
CA ARG A 150 -8.43 -7.22 -7.53
C ARG A 150 -9.82 -7.78 -7.77
N ARG A 151 -10.17 -8.03 -9.03
CA ARG A 151 -11.38 -8.76 -9.45
C ARG A 151 -10.98 -9.84 -10.45
N ILE A 152 -11.19 -11.10 -10.11
CA ILE A 152 -10.74 -12.27 -10.89
C ILE A 152 -11.70 -12.51 -12.05
N ILE A 153 -11.19 -12.43 -13.29
CA ILE A 153 -11.91 -12.78 -14.53
C ILE A 153 -11.77 -14.28 -14.77
N THR A 154 -10.53 -14.77 -14.77
CA THR A 154 -10.21 -16.19 -14.94
C THR A 154 -9.28 -16.60 -13.80
N LYS A 155 -9.66 -17.62 -13.04
CA LYS A 155 -8.84 -18.13 -11.94
C LYS A 155 -7.57 -18.77 -12.46
N GLY A 156 -6.46 -18.52 -11.79
CA GLY A 156 -5.17 -19.16 -12.06
C GLY A 156 -5.12 -20.61 -11.59
N GLN A 157 -3.98 -21.23 -11.83
CA GLN A 157 -3.70 -22.62 -11.48
C GLN A 157 -2.64 -22.69 -10.36
N GLY A 158 -2.91 -23.46 -9.34
CA GLY A 158 -2.00 -23.67 -8.21
C GLY A 158 -2.14 -22.61 -7.11
N TYR A 159 -1.12 -22.57 -6.24
CA TYR A 159 -1.06 -21.66 -5.07
C TYR A 159 0.21 -20.80 -5.10
N SER A 160 1.05 -20.99 -6.13
CA SER A 160 2.32 -20.29 -6.25
C SER A 160 2.11 -18.92 -6.88
N LYS A 161 2.75 -17.91 -6.32
CA LYS A 161 2.73 -16.53 -6.79
C LYS A 161 4.16 -16.06 -7.10
N PRO A 162 4.35 -15.10 -8.02
CA PRO A 162 5.64 -14.48 -8.25
C PRO A 162 6.18 -13.81 -6.99
N ASN A 163 7.49 -13.84 -6.79
CA ASN A 163 8.19 -13.08 -5.76
C ASN A 163 9.02 -11.94 -6.38
N GLU A 164 9.62 -11.12 -5.54
CA GLU A 164 10.52 -10.06 -6.01
C GLU A 164 11.70 -10.65 -6.79
N GLY A 165 11.94 -10.16 -8.00
CA GLY A 165 12.95 -10.68 -8.92
C GLY A 165 12.51 -11.89 -9.75
N ALA A 166 11.26 -12.34 -9.63
CA ALA A 166 10.72 -13.38 -10.50
C ALA A 166 10.68 -12.90 -11.96
N SER A 167 11.04 -13.79 -12.89
CA SER A 167 10.83 -13.57 -14.33
C SER A 167 9.38 -13.87 -14.65
N ILE A 168 8.69 -12.93 -15.27
CA ILE A 168 7.25 -13.04 -15.57
C ILE A 168 6.96 -12.84 -17.05
N ASP A 169 5.92 -13.52 -17.54
CA ASP A 169 5.35 -13.41 -18.88
C ASP A 169 3.91 -12.93 -18.73
N VAL A 170 3.62 -11.70 -19.13
CA VAL A 170 2.33 -11.05 -18.87
C VAL A 170 1.79 -10.31 -20.10
N THR A 171 0.47 -10.30 -20.20
CA THR A 171 -0.27 -9.35 -21.04
C THR A 171 -0.92 -8.33 -20.14
N VAL A 172 -0.72 -7.05 -20.41
CA VAL A 172 -1.30 -5.94 -19.64
C VAL A 172 -2.07 -5.01 -20.58
N GLU A 173 -3.26 -4.59 -20.13
CA GLU A 173 -4.07 -3.54 -20.74
C GLU A 173 -4.40 -2.51 -19.67
N GLY A 174 -3.86 -1.30 -19.78
CA GLY A 174 -4.09 -0.20 -18.86
C GLY A 174 -5.09 0.79 -19.42
N SER A 175 -6.10 1.15 -18.65
CA SER A 175 -7.12 2.12 -19.03
C SER A 175 -7.39 3.15 -17.91
N CYS A 176 -7.82 4.34 -18.33
CA CYS A 176 -8.24 5.41 -17.45
C CYS A 176 -9.52 6.03 -18.03
N ASP A 177 -10.58 6.08 -17.23
CA ASP A 177 -11.91 6.58 -17.65
C ASP A 177 -12.40 5.93 -18.96
N GLY A 178 -12.19 4.61 -19.11
CA GLY A 178 -12.58 3.83 -20.29
C GLY A 178 -11.68 4.00 -21.53
N ARG A 179 -10.64 4.85 -21.46
CA ARG A 179 -9.66 5.02 -22.54
C ARG A 179 -8.44 4.15 -22.28
N VAL A 180 -8.14 3.20 -23.17
CA VAL A 180 -6.91 2.41 -23.13
C VAL A 180 -5.72 3.31 -23.45
N PHE A 181 -4.69 3.28 -22.60
CA PHE A 181 -3.46 4.05 -22.77
C PHE A 181 -2.21 3.17 -22.85
N ASP A 182 -2.30 1.91 -22.44
CA ASP A 182 -1.20 0.95 -22.40
C ASP A 182 -1.74 -0.44 -22.73
N GLU A 183 -1.18 -1.09 -23.76
CA GLU A 183 -1.51 -2.44 -24.15
C GLU A 183 -0.23 -3.12 -24.62
N ARG A 184 0.23 -4.14 -23.86
CA ARG A 184 1.52 -4.78 -24.10
C ARG A 184 1.49 -6.26 -23.69
N GLU A 185 2.23 -7.06 -24.45
CA GLU A 185 2.66 -8.40 -24.05
C GLU A 185 4.17 -8.37 -23.87
N LEU A 186 4.68 -8.77 -22.69
CA LEU A 186 6.08 -8.61 -22.37
C LEU A 186 6.56 -9.59 -21.30
N LYS A 187 7.88 -9.83 -21.35
CA LYS A 187 8.62 -10.57 -20.33
C LYS A 187 9.55 -9.62 -19.60
N PHE A 188 9.53 -9.64 -18.28
CA PHE A 188 10.42 -8.84 -17.46
C PHE A 188 10.60 -9.44 -16.06
N GLU A 189 11.56 -8.92 -15.28
CA GLU A 189 11.73 -9.29 -13.89
C GLU A 189 10.98 -8.32 -12.97
N ILE A 190 10.29 -8.83 -11.96
CA ILE A 190 9.65 -8.03 -10.89
C ILE A 190 10.71 -7.16 -10.23
N GLY A 191 10.46 -5.86 -10.17
CA GLY A 191 11.40 -4.81 -9.74
C GLY A 191 11.89 -3.91 -10.88
N ASP A 192 11.67 -4.29 -12.14
CA ASP A 192 12.04 -3.51 -13.33
C ASP A 192 10.87 -2.66 -13.90
N GLY A 193 9.70 -2.71 -13.26
CA GLY A 193 8.47 -2.06 -13.74
C GLY A 193 8.58 -0.55 -13.92
N GLU A 194 9.35 0.15 -13.06
CA GLU A 194 9.59 1.59 -13.22
C GLU A 194 10.30 1.91 -14.55
N GLY A 195 11.25 1.05 -14.98
CA GLY A 195 11.91 1.14 -16.29
C GLY A 195 10.96 0.95 -17.45
N LEU A 196 9.95 0.12 -17.27
CA LEU A 196 8.87 -0.12 -18.21
C LEU A 196 7.75 0.93 -18.10
N ARG A 197 7.87 1.87 -17.15
CA ARG A 197 6.90 2.93 -16.84
C ARG A 197 5.57 2.41 -16.31
N PHE A 198 5.59 1.28 -15.65
CA PHE A 198 4.45 0.83 -14.86
C PHE A 198 4.36 1.63 -13.56
N PRO A 199 3.15 1.94 -13.10
CA PRO A 199 2.96 2.38 -11.73
C PRO A 199 3.26 1.22 -10.77
N VAL A 200 3.71 1.54 -9.56
CA VAL A 200 4.09 0.54 -8.52
C VAL A 200 2.98 -0.49 -8.26
N GLY A 201 1.72 -0.07 -8.39
CA GLY A 201 0.57 -0.94 -8.19
C GLY A 201 0.48 -2.10 -9.18
N VAL A 202 1.04 -1.97 -10.39
CA VAL A 202 1.01 -3.06 -11.39
C VAL A 202 1.89 -4.23 -10.98
N GLU A 203 3.11 -3.98 -10.50
CA GLU A 203 3.99 -5.05 -10.01
C GLU A 203 3.41 -5.73 -8.76
N LYS A 204 2.84 -4.94 -7.82
CA LYS A 204 2.14 -5.48 -6.65
C LYS A 204 0.94 -6.34 -7.06
N ALA A 205 0.20 -5.92 -8.08
CA ALA A 205 -0.91 -6.68 -8.64
C ALA A 205 -0.43 -8.03 -9.19
N ILE A 206 0.64 -8.03 -9.99
CA ILE A 206 1.21 -9.26 -10.57
C ILE A 206 1.72 -10.21 -9.49
N MET A 207 2.38 -9.70 -8.44
CA MET A 207 2.84 -10.51 -7.31
C MET A 207 1.69 -11.16 -6.50
N ALA A 208 0.48 -10.65 -6.62
CA ALA A 208 -0.70 -11.26 -5.98
C ALA A 208 -1.37 -12.34 -6.83
N MET A 209 -1.02 -12.47 -8.13
CA MET A 209 -1.65 -13.37 -9.09
C MET A 209 -1.08 -14.79 -9.05
N GLU A 210 -1.90 -15.74 -9.47
CA GLU A 210 -1.52 -17.13 -9.76
C GLU A 210 -1.21 -17.31 -11.25
N GLN A 211 -0.46 -18.36 -11.59
CA GLN A 211 -0.16 -18.66 -13.00
C GLN A 211 -1.44 -18.93 -13.81
N GLY A 212 -1.56 -18.32 -14.98
CA GLY A 212 -2.74 -18.43 -15.84
C GLY A 212 -3.92 -17.56 -15.40
N GLU A 213 -3.78 -16.82 -14.30
CA GLU A 213 -4.82 -15.90 -13.82
C GLU A 213 -4.98 -14.71 -14.79
N GLU A 214 -6.22 -14.33 -15.00
CA GLU A 214 -6.59 -13.07 -15.66
C GLU A 214 -7.47 -12.29 -14.68
N ALA A 215 -7.08 -11.06 -14.35
CA ALA A 215 -7.79 -10.25 -13.37
C ALA A 215 -7.82 -8.77 -13.77
N LEU A 216 -8.85 -8.07 -13.31
CA LEU A 216 -9.01 -6.63 -13.42
C LEU A 216 -8.59 -6.00 -12.09
N PHE A 217 -7.69 -5.03 -12.16
CA PHE A 217 -7.20 -4.29 -11.00
C PHE A 217 -7.62 -2.83 -11.08
N HIS A 218 -8.22 -2.32 -10.01
CA HIS A 218 -8.45 -0.89 -9.81
C HIS A 218 -7.34 -0.35 -8.93
N ILE A 219 -6.51 0.55 -9.45
CA ILE A 219 -5.31 1.07 -8.79
C ILE A 219 -5.52 2.54 -8.49
N LYS A 220 -5.65 2.89 -7.21
CA LYS A 220 -5.80 4.28 -6.74
C LYS A 220 -4.51 5.08 -6.96
N PRO A 221 -4.58 6.42 -6.99
CA PRO A 221 -3.46 7.31 -7.27
C PRO A 221 -2.20 7.03 -6.45
N LYS A 222 -2.34 6.66 -5.18
CA LYS A 222 -1.22 6.30 -4.28
C LYS A 222 -0.32 5.22 -4.86
N TYR A 223 -0.90 4.24 -5.54
CA TYR A 223 -0.20 3.12 -6.20
C TYR A 223 -0.17 3.27 -7.73
N GLY A 224 -0.82 4.31 -8.25
CA GLY A 224 -0.86 4.71 -9.65
C GLY A 224 0.21 5.76 -9.97
N PHE A 225 -0.18 6.80 -10.72
CA PHE A 225 0.70 7.91 -11.09
C PHE A 225 0.62 9.10 -10.12
N GLY A 226 0.04 8.92 -8.94
CA GLY A 226 -0.02 9.93 -7.89
C GLY A 226 -0.81 11.19 -8.27
N ASN A 227 -0.52 12.28 -7.54
CA ASN A 227 -1.15 13.58 -7.79
C ASN A 227 -0.56 14.29 -9.01
N ALA A 228 0.59 13.86 -9.51
CA ALA A 228 1.23 14.44 -10.70
C ALA A 228 0.63 13.91 -12.01
N GLY A 229 0.02 12.71 -11.99
CA GLY A 229 -0.44 12.04 -13.20
C GLY A 229 0.69 11.61 -14.12
N ASN A 230 0.38 11.37 -15.40
CA ASN A 230 1.38 10.99 -16.40
C ASN A 230 1.11 11.70 -17.73
N ALA A 231 1.91 12.71 -18.04
CA ALA A 231 1.76 13.51 -19.26
C ALA A 231 1.90 12.69 -20.55
N LYS A 232 2.77 11.65 -20.55
CA LYS A 232 3.00 10.81 -21.74
C LYS A 232 1.74 10.03 -22.13
N TYR A 233 1.02 9.51 -21.13
CA TYR A 233 -0.22 8.76 -21.32
C TYR A 233 -1.45 9.67 -21.27
N ASN A 234 -1.26 10.98 -21.09
CA ASN A 234 -2.34 11.96 -20.90
C ASN A 234 -3.29 11.54 -19.76
N ILE A 235 -2.71 11.16 -18.62
CA ILE A 235 -3.43 10.75 -17.41
C ILE A 235 -3.36 11.92 -16.42
N PRO A 236 -4.51 12.43 -15.95
CA PRO A 236 -4.56 13.52 -14.99
C PRO A 236 -4.03 13.07 -13.61
N GLY A 237 -3.63 14.07 -12.80
CA GLY A 237 -3.28 13.81 -11.40
C GLY A 237 -4.48 13.33 -10.60
N GLY A 238 -4.25 12.41 -9.68
CA GLY A 238 -5.32 11.85 -8.85
C GLY A 238 -6.24 10.83 -9.55
N ALA A 239 -5.89 10.38 -10.77
CA ALA A 239 -6.70 9.41 -11.51
C ALA A 239 -6.56 8.00 -10.93
N THR A 240 -7.68 7.29 -10.84
CA THR A 240 -7.71 5.84 -10.60
C THR A 240 -7.53 5.12 -11.93
N LEU A 241 -6.65 4.14 -11.94
CA LEU A 241 -6.32 3.36 -13.14
C LEU A 241 -7.01 2.00 -13.09
N GLN A 242 -7.37 1.48 -14.25
CA GLN A 242 -7.78 0.10 -14.41
C GLN A 242 -6.71 -0.64 -15.20
N TYR A 243 -6.27 -1.77 -14.68
CA TYR A 243 -5.36 -2.67 -15.38
C TYR A 243 -5.97 -4.06 -15.48
N LYS A 244 -6.18 -4.51 -16.70
CA LYS A 244 -6.49 -5.90 -16.97
C LYS A 244 -5.17 -6.63 -17.20
N ILE A 245 -4.86 -7.62 -16.37
CA ILE A 245 -3.58 -8.31 -16.38
C ILE A 245 -3.84 -9.80 -16.53
N LYS A 246 -3.11 -10.44 -17.45
CA LYS A 246 -3.06 -11.90 -17.60
C LYS A 246 -1.64 -12.36 -17.34
N LEU A 247 -1.43 -13.15 -16.30
CA LEU A 247 -0.15 -13.76 -15.97
C LEU A 247 -0.05 -15.13 -16.67
N ALA A 248 0.64 -15.17 -17.81
CA ALA A 248 0.75 -16.40 -18.59
C ALA A 248 1.67 -17.43 -17.92
N ALA A 249 2.86 -16.99 -17.48
CA ALA A 249 3.83 -17.82 -16.81
C ALA A 249 4.75 -16.96 -15.91
N PHE A 250 5.41 -17.61 -14.95
CA PHE A 250 6.48 -16.99 -14.20
C PHE A 250 7.48 -18.03 -13.70
N GLU A 251 8.69 -17.58 -13.46
CA GLU A 251 9.75 -18.33 -12.81
C GLU A 251 10.18 -17.55 -11.56
N LYS A 252 10.05 -18.18 -10.39
CA LYS A 252 10.42 -17.53 -9.12
C LYS A 252 11.92 -17.27 -9.06
N ALA A 253 12.29 -16.12 -8.51
CA ALA A 253 13.65 -15.92 -8.06
C ALA A 253 13.93 -16.84 -6.86
N LYS A 254 15.11 -17.46 -6.82
CA LYS A 254 15.54 -18.25 -5.67
C LYS A 254 15.57 -17.38 -4.42
N GLU A 255 14.97 -17.89 -3.38
CA GLU A 255 15.01 -17.26 -2.06
C GLU A 255 16.36 -17.53 -1.37
N SER A 256 16.72 -16.68 -0.40
CA SER A 256 18.05 -16.79 0.23
C SER A 256 18.31 -18.15 0.89
N TRP A 257 17.28 -18.80 1.41
CA TRP A 257 17.38 -20.12 2.04
C TRP A 257 17.47 -21.29 1.04
N GLU A 258 17.15 -21.07 -0.23
CA GLU A 258 17.28 -22.06 -1.31
C GLU A 258 18.66 -22.05 -1.98
N MET A 259 19.44 -21.01 -1.71
CA MET A 259 20.78 -20.82 -2.26
C MET A 259 21.86 -21.29 -1.27
N ASN A 260 22.85 -22.02 -1.76
CA ASN A 260 24.07 -22.28 -1.01
C ASN A 260 24.96 -21.02 -1.00
N THR A 261 26.00 -21.02 -0.16
CA THR A 261 26.91 -19.90 0.02
C THR A 261 27.56 -19.42 -1.29
N VAL A 262 28.03 -20.35 -2.11
CA VAL A 262 28.69 -20.03 -3.39
C VAL A 262 27.70 -19.35 -4.33
N GLU A 263 26.49 -19.90 -4.45
CA GLU A 263 25.41 -19.30 -5.22
C GLU A 263 25.07 -17.89 -4.75
N LYS A 264 25.00 -17.66 -3.41
CA LYS A 264 24.74 -16.32 -2.85
C LYS A 264 25.82 -15.31 -3.23
N LEU A 265 27.10 -15.71 -3.16
CA LEU A 265 28.23 -14.85 -3.53
C LEU A 265 28.23 -14.52 -5.02
N GLU A 266 27.99 -15.52 -5.89
CA GLU A 266 27.89 -15.32 -7.33
C GLU A 266 26.70 -14.43 -7.69
N GLN A 267 25.52 -14.72 -7.19
CA GLN A 267 24.32 -13.92 -7.42
C GLN A 267 24.46 -12.49 -6.87
N SER A 268 25.11 -12.33 -5.71
CA SER A 268 25.40 -11.00 -5.16
C SER A 268 26.29 -10.18 -6.08
N SER A 269 27.23 -10.81 -6.77
CA SER A 269 28.10 -10.13 -7.73
C SER A 269 27.32 -9.67 -8.98
N ILE A 270 26.45 -10.54 -9.52
CA ILE A 270 25.60 -10.25 -10.67
C ILE A 270 24.63 -9.09 -10.34
N VAL A 271 23.95 -9.18 -9.20
CA VAL A 271 22.99 -8.17 -8.74
C VAL A 271 23.65 -6.84 -8.44
N LYS A 272 24.92 -6.84 -7.94
CA LYS A 272 25.71 -5.62 -7.75
C LYS A 272 25.99 -4.93 -9.08
N GLU A 273 26.32 -5.66 -10.12
CA GLU A 273 26.55 -5.09 -11.46
C GLU A 273 25.26 -4.49 -12.03
N LYS A 274 24.14 -5.23 -11.95
CA LYS A 274 22.82 -4.75 -12.36
C LYS A 274 22.43 -3.46 -11.60
N GLY A 275 22.63 -3.43 -10.28
CA GLY A 275 22.41 -2.23 -9.46
C GLY A 275 23.28 -1.05 -9.87
N THR A 276 24.55 -1.31 -10.23
CA THR A 276 25.49 -0.28 -10.71
C THR A 276 25.07 0.28 -12.07
N GLN A 277 24.53 -0.55 -12.94
CA GLN A 277 23.98 -0.12 -14.22
C GLN A 277 22.77 0.80 -14.01
N TYR A 278 21.80 0.39 -13.18
CA TYR A 278 20.64 1.23 -12.84
C TYR A 278 21.05 2.56 -12.21
N PHE A 279 22.06 2.55 -11.35
CA PHE A 279 22.59 3.78 -10.75
C PHE A 279 23.16 4.74 -11.81
N LYS A 280 23.92 4.23 -12.79
CA LYS A 280 24.45 5.03 -13.92
C LYS A 280 23.34 5.59 -14.80
N GLU A 281 22.23 4.88 -14.95
CA GLU A 281 21.05 5.31 -15.69
C GLU A 281 20.17 6.31 -14.90
N GLY A 282 20.54 6.63 -13.64
CA GLY A 282 19.76 7.53 -12.77
C GLY A 282 18.54 6.87 -12.10
N LYS A 283 18.37 5.55 -12.27
CA LYS A 283 17.28 4.74 -11.71
C LYS A 283 17.60 4.32 -10.26
N TYR A 284 17.67 5.30 -9.35
CA TYR A 284 18.20 5.08 -7.99
C TYR A 284 17.34 4.14 -7.14
N LYS A 285 16.00 4.12 -7.34
CA LYS A 285 15.11 3.19 -6.63
C LYS A 285 15.39 1.74 -7.04
N GLN A 286 15.47 1.47 -8.35
CA GLN A 286 15.77 0.13 -8.87
C GLN A 286 17.18 -0.32 -8.44
N ALA A 287 18.16 0.58 -8.48
CA ALA A 287 19.51 0.30 -7.96
C ALA A 287 19.46 -0.09 -6.48
N SER A 288 18.66 0.62 -5.65
CA SER A 288 18.53 0.32 -4.22
C SER A 288 17.91 -1.05 -3.95
N VAL A 289 16.94 -1.47 -4.75
CA VAL A 289 16.34 -2.82 -4.66
C VAL A 289 17.42 -3.89 -4.88
N GLN A 290 18.23 -3.74 -5.93
CA GLN A 290 19.31 -4.72 -6.22
C GLN A 290 20.33 -4.79 -5.08
N TYR A 291 20.78 -3.65 -4.56
CA TYR A 291 21.75 -3.64 -3.45
C TYR A 291 21.16 -4.17 -2.12
N LYS A 292 19.86 -3.97 -1.85
CA LYS A 292 19.18 -4.56 -0.69
C LYS A 292 19.22 -6.08 -0.71
N ARG A 293 19.02 -6.70 -1.89
CA ARG A 293 19.08 -8.16 -2.05
C ARG A 293 20.42 -8.70 -1.61
N ILE A 294 21.55 -8.02 -1.94
CA ILE A 294 22.89 -8.43 -1.52
C ILE A 294 23.00 -8.42 0.01
N VAL A 295 22.53 -7.34 0.64
CA VAL A 295 22.58 -7.23 2.11
C VAL A 295 21.74 -8.34 2.74
N SER A 296 20.50 -8.55 2.27
CA SER A 296 19.60 -9.60 2.77
C SER A 296 20.19 -11.00 2.64
N TRP A 297 20.86 -11.31 1.54
CA TRP A 297 21.44 -12.64 1.32
C TRP A 297 22.67 -12.92 2.18
N LEU A 298 23.47 -11.88 2.48
CA LEU A 298 24.77 -12.03 3.12
C LEU A 298 24.82 -11.55 4.59
N GLU A 299 23.75 -10.91 5.12
CA GLU A 299 23.77 -10.32 6.47
C GLU A 299 23.91 -11.37 7.58
N ASN A 300 23.26 -12.52 7.42
CA ASN A 300 23.19 -13.58 8.43
C ASN A 300 23.93 -14.88 8.03
N GLU A 301 24.81 -14.83 7.03
CA GLU A 301 25.60 -16.00 6.65
C GLU A 301 26.63 -16.32 7.71
N THR A 302 26.67 -17.59 8.12
CA THR A 302 27.58 -18.12 9.12
C THR A 302 28.28 -19.35 8.59
N GLY A 303 29.48 -19.66 9.11
CA GLY A 303 30.22 -20.86 8.72
C GLY A 303 30.93 -20.76 7.37
N LEU A 304 31.19 -19.52 6.90
CA LEU A 304 31.94 -19.26 5.68
C LEU A 304 33.42 -19.69 5.83
N SER A 305 34.05 -20.06 4.72
CA SER A 305 35.52 -20.13 4.67
C SER A 305 36.13 -18.73 4.86
N GLU A 306 37.38 -18.62 5.27
CA GLU A 306 38.06 -17.34 5.44
C GLU A 306 38.07 -16.50 4.13
N GLU A 307 38.15 -17.17 2.99
CA GLU A 307 38.14 -16.53 1.68
C GLU A 307 36.71 -16.02 1.33
N ASP A 308 35.70 -16.83 1.53
CA ASP A 308 34.31 -16.47 1.29
C ASP A 308 33.84 -15.35 2.23
N GLU A 309 34.29 -15.38 3.49
CA GLU A 309 33.97 -14.29 4.44
C GLU A 309 34.56 -12.95 4.00
N LYS A 310 35.80 -12.94 3.48
CA LYS A 310 36.39 -11.71 2.90
C LYS A 310 35.58 -11.19 1.71
N ILE A 311 35.14 -12.09 0.83
CA ILE A 311 34.34 -11.72 -0.33
C ILE A 311 32.96 -11.21 0.12
N ALA A 312 32.29 -11.93 1.02
CA ALA A 312 31.00 -11.53 1.57
C ALA A 312 31.06 -10.17 2.27
N LYS A 313 32.09 -9.94 3.10
CA LYS A 313 32.33 -8.66 3.76
C LYS A 313 32.54 -7.52 2.75
N ALA A 314 33.31 -7.75 1.69
CA ALA A 314 33.54 -6.77 0.64
C ALA A 314 32.26 -6.45 -0.14
N LEU A 315 31.44 -7.46 -0.45
CA LEU A 315 30.16 -7.30 -1.14
C LEU A 315 29.15 -6.55 -0.26
N ARG A 316 29.04 -6.88 1.03
CA ARG A 316 28.17 -6.17 2.00
C ARG A 316 28.59 -4.72 2.17
N LEU A 317 29.90 -4.46 2.31
CA LEU A 317 30.44 -3.10 2.38
C LEU A 317 30.08 -2.29 1.13
N ALA A 318 30.33 -2.85 -0.06
CA ALA A 318 30.01 -2.19 -1.31
C ALA A 318 28.50 -1.94 -1.48
N ALA A 319 27.67 -2.92 -1.11
CA ALA A 319 26.21 -2.80 -1.17
C ALA A 319 25.70 -1.69 -0.24
N ASN A 320 26.12 -1.67 1.03
CA ASN A 320 25.73 -0.63 1.99
C ASN A 320 26.18 0.77 1.55
N LEU A 321 27.40 0.90 1.03
CA LEU A 321 27.88 2.16 0.46
C LEU A 321 27.00 2.62 -0.71
N ASN A 322 26.68 1.73 -1.63
CA ASN A 322 25.88 2.06 -2.80
C ASN A 322 24.42 2.37 -2.43
N LEU A 323 23.85 1.66 -1.47
CA LEU A 323 22.54 1.98 -0.88
C LEU A 323 22.52 3.39 -0.30
N ALA A 324 23.51 3.72 0.52
CA ALA A 324 23.62 5.07 1.09
C ALA A 324 23.65 6.15 -0.01
N MET A 325 24.37 5.93 -1.11
CA MET A 325 24.41 6.86 -2.22
C MET A 325 23.06 6.94 -2.96
N CYS A 326 22.37 5.80 -3.17
CA CYS A 326 21.02 5.80 -3.75
C CYS A 326 20.05 6.63 -2.90
N TYR A 327 20.05 6.44 -1.58
CA TYR A 327 19.17 7.17 -0.67
C TYR A 327 19.51 8.67 -0.59
N LEU A 328 20.78 9.06 -0.66
CA LEU A 328 21.15 10.46 -0.77
C LEU A 328 20.59 11.10 -2.05
N LYS A 329 20.62 10.37 -3.17
CA LYS A 329 20.04 10.83 -4.45
C LYS A 329 18.51 10.88 -4.43
N LEU A 330 17.86 10.01 -3.65
CA LEU A 330 16.42 9.97 -3.43
C LEU A 330 15.94 10.97 -2.39
N LEU A 331 16.84 11.73 -1.75
CA LEU A 331 16.56 12.69 -0.67
C LEU A 331 15.98 12.00 0.58
N GLU A 332 16.42 10.79 0.88
CA GLU A 332 16.06 9.97 2.03
C GLU A 332 17.25 9.83 3.00
N PRO A 333 17.66 10.90 3.72
CA PRO A 333 18.90 10.92 4.47
C PRO A 333 18.91 9.95 5.67
N SER A 334 17.74 9.64 6.26
CA SER A 334 17.67 8.70 7.38
C SER A 334 18.09 7.28 6.98
N GLN A 335 17.64 6.81 5.81
CA GLN A 335 18.03 5.50 5.27
C GLN A 335 19.50 5.51 4.83
N ALA A 336 19.98 6.63 4.29
CA ALA A 336 21.41 6.79 3.96
C ALA A 336 22.28 6.69 5.22
N LEU A 337 21.86 7.34 6.33
CA LEU A 337 22.55 7.30 7.62
C LEU A 337 22.68 5.87 8.16
N GLU A 338 21.59 5.09 8.13
CA GLU A 338 21.57 3.70 8.58
C GLU A 338 22.57 2.84 7.79
N ASN A 339 22.51 2.91 6.45
CA ASN A 339 23.39 2.11 5.61
C ASN A 339 24.87 2.53 5.73
N CYS A 340 25.15 3.82 5.96
CA CYS A 340 26.51 4.26 6.30
C CYS A 340 26.97 3.68 7.64
N GLY A 341 26.10 3.61 8.64
CA GLY A 341 26.38 2.97 9.92
C GLY A 341 26.79 1.51 9.74
N LYS A 342 25.99 0.72 9.02
CA LYS A 342 26.30 -0.69 8.68
C LYS A 342 27.63 -0.83 7.92
N ALA A 343 27.94 0.09 7.01
CA ALA A 343 29.22 0.11 6.31
C ALA A 343 30.40 0.38 7.26
N LEU A 344 30.25 1.26 8.25
CA LEU A 344 31.28 1.61 9.22
C LEU A 344 31.48 0.52 10.29
N GLU A 345 30.48 -0.32 10.57
CA GLU A 345 30.63 -1.53 11.37
C GLU A 345 31.57 -2.55 10.68
N LEU A 346 31.52 -2.62 9.35
CA LEU A 346 32.41 -3.49 8.56
C LEU A 346 33.80 -2.88 8.37
N ASP A 347 33.93 -1.56 8.22
CA ASP A 347 35.18 -0.82 8.04
C ASP A 347 35.04 0.59 8.64
N ALA A 348 35.45 0.74 9.90
CA ALA A 348 35.32 1.96 10.68
C ALA A 348 36.08 3.17 10.10
N SER A 349 37.07 2.92 9.24
CA SER A 349 37.88 3.96 8.60
C SER A 349 37.47 4.26 7.17
N ASN A 350 36.39 3.71 6.68
CA ASN A 350 35.99 3.86 5.28
C ASN A 350 35.66 5.31 4.91
N GLU A 351 36.48 5.88 4.04
CA GLU A 351 36.35 7.29 3.58
C GLU A 351 34.96 7.59 3.02
N LYS A 352 34.45 6.71 2.15
CA LYS A 352 33.15 6.92 1.48
C LYS A 352 31.99 6.82 2.46
N ALA A 353 32.07 5.91 3.45
CA ALA A 353 31.03 5.75 4.47
C ALA A 353 30.95 6.98 5.36
N LEU A 354 32.08 7.45 5.89
CA LEU A 354 32.17 8.66 6.72
C LEU A 354 31.65 9.90 5.95
N PHE A 355 32.12 10.07 4.72
CA PHE A 355 31.72 11.20 3.90
C PHE A 355 30.20 11.21 3.62
N ARG A 356 29.63 10.07 3.20
CA ARG A 356 28.20 9.94 2.90
C ARG A 356 27.34 10.04 4.18
N ARG A 357 27.85 9.58 5.33
CA ARG A 357 27.19 9.77 6.62
C ARG A 357 27.12 11.25 6.98
N GLY A 358 28.21 11.97 6.78
CA GLY A 358 28.25 13.44 6.93
C GLY A 358 27.27 14.16 6.01
N GLU A 359 27.15 13.73 4.73
CA GLU A 359 26.15 14.29 3.80
C GLU A 359 24.71 14.01 4.26
N ALA A 360 24.43 12.79 4.77
CA ALA A 360 23.12 12.44 5.31
C ALA A 360 22.76 13.29 6.53
N LEU A 361 23.67 13.41 7.50
CA LEU A 361 23.51 14.25 8.69
C LEU A 361 23.34 15.73 8.33
N PHE A 362 24.08 16.21 7.33
CA PHE A 362 23.90 17.57 6.83
C PHE A 362 22.51 17.80 6.24
N GLY A 363 21.99 16.83 5.46
CA GLY A 363 20.63 16.85 4.94
C GLY A 363 19.55 16.85 6.03
N MET A 364 19.84 16.21 7.18
CA MET A 364 18.99 16.21 8.37
C MET A 364 19.15 17.46 9.24
N LYS A 365 20.03 18.39 8.86
CA LYS A 365 20.41 19.63 9.62
C LYS A 365 21.14 19.34 10.94
N GLU A 366 21.71 18.16 11.09
CA GLU A 366 22.56 17.76 12.22
C GLU A 366 24.02 18.23 11.97
N PHE A 367 24.22 19.56 11.86
CA PHE A 367 25.45 20.13 11.34
C PHE A 367 26.68 19.83 12.20
N ASP A 368 26.53 19.70 13.53
CA ASP A 368 27.64 19.37 14.43
C ASP A 368 28.16 17.96 14.17
N LYS A 369 27.25 16.97 14.11
CA LYS A 369 27.62 15.57 13.80
C LYS A 369 28.20 15.44 12.40
N ALA A 370 27.59 16.14 11.42
CA ALA A 370 28.10 16.16 10.04
C ALA A 370 29.53 16.71 9.99
N ARG A 371 29.82 17.82 10.71
CA ARG A 371 31.17 18.38 10.81
C ARG A 371 32.16 17.36 11.37
N ASP A 372 31.79 16.63 12.42
CA ASP A 372 32.67 15.67 13.08
C ASP A 372 33.03 14.52 12.12
N ASP A 373 32.08 13.99 11.36
CA ASP A 373 32.34 12.98 10.33
C ASP A 373 33.27 13.52 9.22
N PHE A 374 33.01 14.72 8.71
CA PHE A 374 33.88 15.32 7.68
C PHE A 374 35.28 15.64 8.23
N GLN A 375 35.41 16.01 9.50
CA GLN A 375 36.71 16.22 10.17
C GLN A 375 37.47 14.90 10.29
N GLN A 376 36.79 13.80 10.63
CA GLN A 376 37.39 12.47 10.64
C GLN A 376 37.90 12.07 9.27
N VAL A 377 37.13 12.35 8.19
CA VAL A 377 37.61 12.16 6.82
C VAL A 377 38.86 12.99 6.55
N VAL A 378 38.91 14.26 6.94
CA VAL A 378 40.09 15.13 6.72
C VAL A 378 41.32 14.64 7.48
N GLN A 379 41.13 14.05 8.68
CA GLN A 379 42.22 13.49 9.47
C GLN A 379 42.79 12.22 8.85
N LEU A 380 41.93 11.30 8.45
CA LEU A 380 42.34 10.02 7.86
C LEU A 380 42.81 10.17 6.41
N TYR A 381 42.19 11.09 5.67
CA TYR A 381 42.44 11.31 4.23
C TYR A 381 42.67 12.79 3.92
N PRO A 382 43.85 13.34 4.26
CA PRO A 382 44.15 14.77 4.13
C PRO A 382 44.05 15.34 2.72
N ALA A 383 44.14 14.48 1.71
CA ALA A 383 44.00 14.85 0.29
C ALA A 383 42.53 15.12 -0.13
N ASN A 384 41.55 14.76 0.66
CA ASN A 384 40.12 14.93 0.34
C ASN A 384 39.72 16.41 0.48
N LYS A 385 39.74 17.12 -0.66
CA LYS A 385 39.36 18.54 -0.74
C LYS A 385 37.85 18.77 -0.50
N ALA A 386 37.01 17.78 -0.88
CA ALA A 386 35.58 17.89 -0.70
C ALA A 386 35.21 17.90 0.78
N ALA A 387 35.81 17.00 1.60
CA ALA A 387 35.58 16.97 3.04
C ALA A 387 36.01 18.28 3.72
N LYS A 388 37.14 18.85 3.35
CA LYS A 388 37.58 20.18 3.86
C LYS A 388 36.56 21.28 3.57
N SER A 389 35.99 21.27 2.35
CA SER A 389 34.95 22.23 1.98
C SER A 389 33.68 22.06 2.78
N GLN A 390 33.27 20.79 3.01
CA GLN A 390 32.08 20.47 3.80
C GLN A 390 32.23 20.86 5.28
N VAL A 391 33.41 20.69 5.88
CA VAL A 391 33.69 21.18 7.25
C VAL A 391 33.43 22.69 7.33
N GLY A 392 33.96 23.47 6.35
CA GLY A 392 33.72 24.91 6.33
C GLY A 392 32.25 25.30 6.16
N LEU A 393 31.52 24.51 5.36
CA LEU A 393 30.08 24.71 5.16
C LEU A 393 29.29 24.41 6.46
N CYS A 394 29.58 23.30 7.13
CA CYS A 394 28.96 22.95 8.43
C CYS A 394 29.20 24.07 9.46
N GLN A 395 30.44 24.59 9.58
CA GLN A 395 30.76 25.68 10.51
C GLN A 395 29.96 26.96 10.22
N LYS A 396 29.71 27.29 8.96
CA LYS A 396 28.84 28.42 8.60
C LYS A 396 27.40 28.20 9.06
N HIS A 397 26.85 27.01 8.84
CA HIS A 397 25.49 26.67 9.26
C HIS A 397 25.34 26.64 10.80
N ILE A 398 26.32 26.08 11.51
CA ILE A 398 26.34 26.07 12.99
C ILE A 398 26.33 27.51 13.54
N LYS A 399 27.20 28.39 13.00
CA LYS A 399 27.22 29.80 13.39
C LYS A 399 25.87 30.48 13.14
N ALA A 400 25.30 30.28 11.96
CA ALA A 400 24.00 30.86 11.63
C ALA A 400 22.87 30.34 12.55
N GLN A 401 22.92 29.05 12.91
CA GLN A 401 21.98 28.46 13.85
C GLN A 401 22.13 29.09 15.24
N HIS A 402 23.35 29.19 15.76
CA HIS A 402 23.62 29.82 17.06
C HIS A 402 23.19 31.29 17.10
N GLU A 403 23.40 32.05 16.04
CA GLU A 403 22.94 33.43 15.95
C GLU A 403 21.41 33.52 15.94
N LYS A 404 20.75 32.61 15.24
CA LYS A 404 19.29 32.53 15.22
C LYS A 404 18.74 32.20 16.61
N ASP A 405 19.32 31.19 17.26
CA ASP A 405 18.93 30.77 18.62
C ASP A 405 19.16 31.92 19.62
N LYS A 406 20.30 32.60 19.55
CA LYS A 406 20.59 33.77 20.36
C LYS A 406 19.53 34.88 20.23
N ARG A 407 19.08 35.15 19.00
CA ARG A 407 18.00 36.11 18.75
C ARG A 407 16.66 35.66 19.34
N ILE A 408 16.33 34.37 19.20
CA ILE A 408 15.09 33.78 19.73
C ILE A 408 15.10 33.92 21.27
N TYR A 409 16.21 33.53 21.93
CA TYR A 409 16.35 33.64 23.39
C TYR A 409 16.32 35.10 23.85
N ALA A 410 17.02 36.02 23.17
CA ALA A 410 16.99 37.44 23.50
C ALA A 410 15.55 37.99 23.44
N ASN A 411 14.81 37.71 22.37
CA ASN A 411 13.41 38.12 22.21
C ASN A 411 12.49 37.47 23.28
N MET A 412 12.77 36.25 23.70
CA MET A 412 12.02 35.57 24.76
C MET A 412 12.26 36.25 26.10
N PHE A 413 13.52 36.53 26.47
CA PHE A 413 13.86 37.26 27.72
C PHE A 413 13.28 38.66 27.75
N GLN A 414 13.31 39.38 26.63
CA GLN A 414 12.69 40.71 26.54
C GLN A 414 11.18 40.62 26.78
N LYS A 415 10.47 39.66 26.19
CA LYS A 415 9.04 39.45 26.43
C LYS A 415 8.72 39.07 27.86
N PHE A 416 9.59 38.28 28.53
CA PHE A 416 9.45 37.97 29.96
C PHE A 416 9.63 39.22 30.81
N ALA A 417 10.68 40.02 30.55
CA ALA A 417 10.92 41.27 31.27
C ALA A 417 9.76 42.29 31.11
N GLU A 418 9.19 42.40 29.91
CA GLU A 418 8.00 43.22 29.65
C GLU A 418 6.76 42.71 30.39
N ARG A 419 6.61 41.40 30.52
CA ARG A 419 5.52 40.78 31.27
C ARG A 419 5.67 41.01 32.77
N ASP A 420 6.88 40.82 33.30
CA ASP A 420 7.17 41.06 34.72
C ASP A 420 7.01 42.54 35.10
N SER A 421 7.40 43.48 34.22
CA SER A 421 7.19 44.90 34.43
C SER A 421 5.71 45.27 34.43
N LYS A 422 4.89 44.67 33.56
CA LYS A 422 3.42 44.86 33.55
C LYS A 422 2.78 44.34 34.83
N VAL A 423 3.23 43.15 35.31
CA VAL A 423 2.73 42.57 36.57
C VAL A 423 3.09 43.42 37.76
N LYS A 424 4.33 43.96 37.82
CA LYS A 424 4.73 44.90 38.87
C LYS A 424 3.91 46.18 38.84
N HIS A 425 3.73 46.76 37.66
CA HIS A 425 2.93 47.97 37.49
C HIS A 425 1.44 47.75 37.86
N CYS A 426 0.85 46.60 37.55
CA CYS A 426 -0.48 46.25 38.03
C CYS A 426 -0.55 46.15 39.56
N LYS A 427 0.44 45.52 40.21
CA LYS A 427 0.50 45.42 41.69
C LYS A 427 0.68 46.77 42.35
N GLU A 428 1.51 47.67 41.79
CA GLU A 428 1.68 49.06 42.30
C GLU A 428 0.38 49.87 42.15
N LEU A 429 -0.38 49.68 41.08
CA LEU A 429 -1.70 50.30 40.88
C LEU A 429 -2.77 49.74 41.83
N GLU A 430 -2.68 48.48 42.23
CA GLU A 430 -3.58 47.87 43.21
C GLU A 430 -3.22 48.32 44.63
N MET A 431 -1.93 48.44 44.99
CA MET A 431 -1.49 48.95 46.28
C MET A 431 -1.78 50.46 46.46
N GLY A 432 -1.59 51.26 45.37
CA GLY A 432 -1.95 52.68 45.40
C GLY A 432 -3.46 52.95 45.53
N LYS A 433 -4.30 51.93 45.16
CA LYS A 433 -5.75 52.02 45.42
C LYS A 433 -6.19 51.54 46.78
N SER A 434 -5.32 50.84 47.55
CA SER A 434 -5.59 50.47 48.97
C SER A 434 -5.25 51.60 49.96
N GLU A 435 -4.24 52.42 49.65
CA GLU A 435 -3.90 53.57 50.47
C GLU A 435 -4.86 54.77 50.37
N SER A 436 -5.72 54.78 49.33
CA SER A 436 -6.74 55.84 49.18
C SER A 436 -8.14 55.46 49.69
N LYS A 437 -8.28 54.36 50.45
CA LYS A 437 -9.54 53.87 51.02
C LYS A 437 -9.58 53.76 52.53
N GLU A 438 -8.58 54.32 53.28
CA GLU A 438 -8.62 54.40 54.72
C GLU A 438 -8.99 55.82 55.21
N ASN A 439 -10.06 56.40 54.73
CA ASN A 439 -10.76 57.49 55.38
C ASN A 439 -12.12 57.71 54.73
N ILE A 440 -13.10 56.98 55.19
CA ILE A 440 -14.49 57.44 55.40
C ILE A 440 -15.22 56.26 56.08
N ASN A 441 -15.73 56.68 57.27
CA ASN A 441 -16.45 55.92 58.25
C ASN A 441 -17.68 55.16 57.76
N ASP A 442 -17.92 54.10 58.58
CA ASP A 442 -19.18 53.66 59.20
C ASP A 442 -20.47 53.77 58.40
N ASP A 443 -21.06 52.74 58.32
CA ASP A 443 -22.38 52.27 58.72
C ASP A 443 -23.07 51.30 57.83
N MET A 444 -23.57 50.23 58.46
CA MET A 444 -24.78 49.43 58.15
C MET A 444 -24.73 48.26 57.21
N GLU A 445 -24.91 47.14 57.91
CA GLU A 445 -25.85 46.00 57.72
C GLU A 445 -25.75 45.06 56.52
N VAL A 446 -25.39 43.84 56.90
CA VAL A 446 -26.05 42.50 56.67
C VAL A 446 -27.00 42.39 55.49
N GLU A 447 -26.70 41.51 54.56
CA GLU A 447 -27.57 40.40 54.20
C GLU A 447 -26.86 39.32 53.35
N ASN A 448 -27.24 38.10 53.68
CA ASN A 448 -26.86 36.79 53.18
C ASN A 448 -27.08 36.60 51.67
N GLY A 449 -26.29 35.71 51.10
CA GLY A 449 -26.65 35.07 49.83
C GLY A 449 -25.57 34.13 49.29
N GLU A 450 -25.56 32.94 49.82
CA GLU A 450 -24.92 31.74 49.18
C GLU A 450 -25.41 31.51 47.79
N LYS A 451 -24.55 31.08 46.91
CA LYS A 451 -24.70 29.97 45.91
C LYS A 451 -23.37 29.86 45.15
N GLU A 452 -22.64 28.83 45.47
CA GLU A 452 -22.54 27.51 44.82
C GLU A 452 -22.44 27.54 43.29
N VAL A 453 -21.34 26.94 42.89
CA VAL A 453 -21.19 25.73 42.06
C VAL A 453 -20.66 25.89 40.64
N ALA A 454 -19.62 25.15 40.48
CA ALA A 454 -19.21 24.15 39.46
C ALA A 454 -18.52 24.71 38.23
N SER A 455 -17.25 24.34 38.09
CA SER A 455 -16.72 23.21 37.31
C SER A 455 -17.27 23.09 35.88
N ASP A 456 -16.38 23.23 34.93
CA ASP A 456 -16.10 22.08 34.09
C ASP A 456 -14.81 22.29 33.24
N ALA A 457 -13.98 21.28 33.35
CA ALA A 457 -12.83 21.02 32.53
C ALA A 457 -13.28 20.24 31.25
N LYS A 458 -12.46 20.29 30.21
CA LYS A 458 -12.34 19.49 29.00
C LYS A 458 -12.59 20.33 27.73
N ALA A 459 -11.73 20.27 26.70
CA ALA A 459 -10.85 19.21 26.18
C ALA A 459 -9.60 19.84 25.57
#